data_52fad808dfd8f0d176b9a8a113b45612
#
_entry.id   52fad808dfd8f0d176b9a8a113b45612
#
_cell.length_a   1.000
_cell.length_b   1.000
_cell.length_c   1.000
_cell.angle_alpha   90.00
_cell.angle_beta   90.00
_cell.angle_gamma   90.00
#
_symmetry.space_group_name_H-M   'P 1'
#
loop_
_entity.id
_entity.type
_entity.pdbx_description
1 polymer ?
#
loop_
_entity_poly.entity_id
_entity_poly.type
_entity_poly.pdbx_seq_one_letter_code
_entity_poly.pdbx_strand_id
1 'polypeptide(L)'
;MPQPDASKHPALVVETLEAGYEPGLPIVRGACLTVQAGEIVAILGPNGAGKSTLVKAVVGLVPVSSGRTLLFGQDITRLAAHRMVFQGLAFVPQTENVFVNLSIAENLELAAAIVKADRDERLPPVYAMFPDLARQRSLPAGQLSGGQRQMLAVARALITRPRLLVLDEPSAGLSPKLVGLVFDKLREVRASGVTVLLVEQNVKAALALADRAAVLVEGRERLFAPAAELLADERLAALYLGRHTGRQPSGAVH
;
A
#
# COMPACT_ATOMS: atom_id res chain seq x y z
N MET A 1 -11.69 -24.16 -5.68
CA MET A 1 -10.90 -23.96 -6.90
C MET A 1 -9.43 -23.91 -6.50
N PRO A 2 -8.51 -24.60 -7.20
CA PRO A 2 -7.09 -24.48 -6.91
C PRO A 2 -6.66 -23.02 -7.12
N GLN A 3 -5.96 -22.44 -6.16
CA GLN A 3 -5.38 -21.10 -6.32
C GLN A 3 -4.35 -21.15 -7.45
N PRO A 4 -4.34 -20.19 -8.39
CA PRO A 4 -3.33 -20.14 -9.44
C PRO A 4 -1.93 -20.06 -8.79
N ASP A 5 -1.00 -20.79 -9.40
CA ASP A 5 0.39 -20.89 -8.97
C ASP A 5 1.01 -19.48 -8.87
N ALA A 6 1.24 -19.01 -7.65
CA ALA A 6 1.69 -17.65 -7.34
C ALA A 6 3.08 -17.33 -7.93
N SER A 7 3.83 -18.36 -8.36
CA SER A 7 5.18 -18.19 -8.92
C SER A 7 5.20 -17.72 -10.38
N LYS A 8 4.06 -17.75 -11.08
CA LYS A 8 4.00 -17.49 -12.53
C LYS A 8 3.51 -16.09 -12.91
N HIS A 9 2.92 -15.34 -11.98
CA HIS A 9 2.35 -14.02 -12.26
C HIS A 9 2.83 -12.97 -11.26
N PRO A 10 3.00 -11.69 -11.68
CA PRO A 10 3.15 -10.58 -10.76
C PRO A 10 2.02 -10.57 -9.72
N ALA A 11 2.31 -10.10 -8.51
CA ALA A 11 1.30 -9.96 -7.46
C ALA A 11 0.22 -8.95 -7.85
N LEU A 12 0.64 -7.83 -8.46
CA LEU A 12 -0.27 -6.79 -8.95
C LEU A 12 0.23 -6.27 -10.30
N VAL A 13 -0.70 -6.11 -11.24
CA VAL A 13 -0.47 -5.37 -12.49
C VAL A 13 -1.58 -4.34 -12.64
N VAL A 14 -1.19 -3.09 -12.82
CA VAL A 14 -2.08 -1.98 -13.15
C VAL A 14 -1.72 -1.52 -14.56
N GLU A 15 -2.69 -1.51 -15.47
CA GLU A 15 -2.49 -1.18 -16.87
C GLU A 15 -3.32 0.03 -17.26
N THR A 16 -2.65 1.13 -17.62
CA THR A 16 -3.25 2.39 -18.10
C THR A 16 -4.49 2.82 -17.32
N LEU A 17 -4.44 2.69 -15.98
CA LEU A 17 -5.58 2.91 -15.10
C LEU A 17 -5.97 4.38 -15.07
N GLU A 18 -7.24 4.66 -15.35
CA GLU A 18 -7.87 5.96 -15.10
C GLU A 18 -8.94 5.84 -14.03
N ALA A 19 -8.87 6.72 -13.02
CA ALA A 19 -9.78 6.67 -11.90
C ALA A 19 -9.95 8.06 -11.27
N GLY A 20 -11.13 8.28 -10.69
CA GLY A 20 -11.47 9.53 -10.02
C GLY A 20 -12.79 9.42 -9.30
N TYR A 21 -13.11 10.43 -8.48
CA TYR A 21 -14.34 10.47 -7.69
C TYR A 21 -15.53 10.98 -8.50
N GLU A 22 -15.27 11.78 -9.53
CA GLU A 22 -16.30 12.39 -10.40
C GLU A 22 -16.17 11.88 -11.84
N PRO A 23 -17.28 11.53 -12.50
CA PRO A 23 -17.27 11.13 -13.91
C PRO A 23 -16.64 12.20 -14.80
N GLY A 24 -15.73 11.81 -15.69
CA GLY A 24 -15.04 12.73 -16.62
C GLY A 24 -13.89 13.55 -16.01
N LEU A 25 -13.63 13.45 -14.71
CA LEU A 25 -12.57 14.15 -14.03
C LEU A 25 -11.57 13.15 -13.37
N PRO A 26 -10.77 12.42 -14.15
CA PRO A 26 -9.83 11.46 -13.61
C PRO A 26 -8.68 12.16 -12.87
N ILE A 27 -8.43 11.71 -11.64
CA ILE A 27 -7.25 12.08 -10.83
C ILE A 27 -6.06 11.20 -11.23
N VAL A 28 -6.30 9.90 -11.39
CA VAL A 28 -5.33 8.96 -11.98
C VAL A 28 -5.58 8.93 -13.49
N ARG A 29 -4.52 9.10 -14.28
CA ARG A 29 -4.62 9.40 -15.71
C ARG A 29 -3.73 8.48 -16.55
N GLY A 30 -4.05 7.18 -16.57
CA GLY A 30 -3.31 6.17 -17.31
C GLY A 30 -2.06 5.68 -16.57
N ALA A 31 -2.16 5.51 -15.25
CA ALA A 31 -1.06 4.96 -14.45
C ALA A 31 -0.81 3.50 -14.77
N CYS A 32 0.47 3.11 -14.81
CA CYS A 32 0.93 1.73 -14.93
C CYS A 32 1.79 1.35 -13.72
N LEU A 33 1.64 0.12 -13.22
CA LEU A 33 2.43 -0.37 -12.10
C LEU A 33 2.48 -1.90 -12.15
N THR A 34 3.66 -2.46 -11.87
CA THR A 34 3.82 -3.91 -11.73
C THR A 34 4.54 -4.23 -10.43
N VAL A 35 3.91 -5.00 -9.55
CA VAL A 35 4.46 -5.46 -8.27
C VAL A 35 4.71 -6.96 -8.38
N GLN A 36 5.96 -7.40 -8.15
CA GLN A 36 6.28 -8.82 -8.13
C GLN A 36 5.89 -9.45 -6.80
N ALA A 37 5.68 -10.78 -6.78
CA ALA A 37 5.40 -11.47 -5.54
C ALA A 37 6.60 -11.40 -4.58
N GLY A 38 6.33 -11.07 -3.30
CA GLY A 38 7.34 -10.99 -2.25
C GLY A 38 8.22 -9.74 -2.27
N GLU A 39 7.93 -8.72 -3.12
CA GLU A 39 8.63 -7.44 -3.06
C GLU A 39 7.86 -6.38 -2.25
N ILE A 40 8.59 -5.34 -1.84
CA ILE A 40 8.05 -4.10 -1.32
C ILE A 40 8.16 -3.03 -2.41
N VAL A 41 7.03 -2.49 -2.86
CA VAL A 41 6.99 -1.37 -3.82
C VAL A 41 6.43 -0.13 -3.14
N ALA A 42 7.12 1.01 -3.30
CA ALA A 42 6.64 2.30 -2.82
C ALA A 42 6.07 3.14 -3.97
N ILE A 43 4.94 3.81 -3.73
CA ILE A 43 4.41 4.86 -4.58
C ILE A 43 4.74 6.20 -3.94
N LEU A 44 5.54 6.99 -4.64
CA LEU A 44 6.06 8.28 -4.24
C LEU A 44 5.46 9.38 -5.10
N GLY A 45 5.58 10.63 -4.67
CA GLY A 45 5.17 11.81 -5.45
C GLY A 45 4.68 12.94 -4.56
N PRO A 46 4.57 14.15 -5.09
CA PRO A 46 4.11 15.32 -4.34
C PRO A 46 2.68 15.17 -3.84
N ASN A 47 2.26 16.06 -2.93
CA ASN A 47 0.88 16.12 -2.49
C ASN A 47 -0.05 16.43 -3.66
N GLY A 48 -1.20 15.76 -3.71
CA GLY A 48 -2.14 15.91 -4.84
C GLY A 48 -1.75 15.15 -6.11
N ALA A 49 -0.63 14.41 -6.14
CA ALA A 49 -0.22 13.64 -7.31
C ALA A 49 -1.15 12.46 -7.68
N GLY A 50 -2.13 12.11 -6.82
CA GLY A 50 -3.08 11.02 -7.06
C GLY A 50 -2.66 9.69 -6.43
N LYS A 51 -1.64 9.64 -5.55
CA LYS A 51 -1.13 8.41 -4.93
C LYS A 51 -2.21 7.62 -4.17
N SER A 52 -2.88 8.26 -3.21
CA SER A 52 -3.95 7.61 -2.44
C SER A 52 -5.15 7.26 -3.32
N THR A 53 -5.43 8.07 -4.37
CA THR A 53 -6.49 7.75 -5.34
C THR A 53 -6.15 6.50 -6.13
N LEU A 54 -4.88 6.33 -6.54
CA LEU A 54 -4.42 5.14 -7.25
C LEU A 54 -4.60 3.88 -6.40
N VAL A 55 -4.11 3.86 -5.16
CA VAL A 55 -4.28 2.68 -4.30
C VAL A 55 -5.75 2.42 -3.94
N LYS A 56 -6.54 3.47 -3.72
CA LYS A 56 -8.00 3.35 -3.49
C LYS A 56 -8.73 2.81 -4.72
N ALA A 57 -8.31 3.15 -5.94
CA ALA A 57 -8.86 2.58 -7.16
C ALA A 57 -8.49 1.09 -7.29
N VAL A 58 -7.23 0.72 -7.03
CA VAL A 58 -6.76 -0.67 -7.01
C VAL A 58 -7.57 -1.53 -6.05
N VAL A 59 -7.92 -1.00 -4.86
CA VAL A 59 -8.68 -1.74 -3.85
C VAL A 59 -10.22 -1.59 -3.99
N GLY A 60 -10.70 -0.98 -5.09
CA GLY A 60 -12.14 -0.89 -5.39
C GLY A 60 -12.91 0.14 -4.57
N LEU A 61 -12.24 1.14 -3.98
CA LEU A 61 -12.84 2.25 -3.22
C LEU A 61 -13.07 3.50 -4.07
N VAL A 62 -12.45 3.60 -5.24
CA VAL A 62 -12.62 4.70 -6.19
C VAL A 62 -13.01 4.13 -7.55
N PRO A 63 -13.99 4.70 -8.24
CA PRO A 63 -14.41 4.25 -9.55
C PRO A 63 -13.28 4.30 -10.58
N VAL A 64 -13.14 3.23 -11.37
CA VAL A 64 -12.23 3.11 -12.51
C VAL A 64 -13.02 3.41 -13.79
N SER A 65 -12.57 4.40 -14.57
CA SER A 65 -13.17 4.77 -15.85
C SER A 65 -12.57 4.00 -17.03
N SER A 66 -11.26 3.73 -17.01
CA SER A 66 -10.56 2.94 -18.03
C SER A 66 -9.33 2.22 -17.47
N GLY A 67 -8.77 1.32 -18.25
CA GLY A 67 -7.66 0.48 -17.85
C GLY A 67 -8.10 -0.75 -17.04
N ARG A 68 -7.15 -1.46 -16.46
CA ARG A 68 -7.46 -2.65 -15.64
C ARG A 68 -6.43 -2.90 -14.54
N THR A 69 -6.85 -3.70 -13.57
CA THR A 69 -6.04 -4.15 -12.44
C THR A 69 -6.12 -5.66 -12.32
N LEU A 70 -4.97 -6.32 -12.35
CA LEU A 70 -4.84 -7.77 -12.18
C LEU A 70 -4.16 -8.08 -10.85
N LEU A 71 -4.75 -8.94 -10.04
CA LEU A 71 -4.19 -9.46 -8.79
C LEU A 71 -3.83 -10.94 -9.00
N PHE A 72 -2.55 -11.27 -8.98
CA PHE A 72 -2.05 -12.63 -9.28
C PHE A 72 -2.66 -13.21 -10.58
N GLY A 73 -2.76 -12.39 -11.62
CA GLY A 73 -3.33 -12.74 -12.92
C GLY A 73 -4.87 -12.70 -12.99
N GLN A 74 -5.56 -12.49 -11.88
CA GLN A 74 -7.02 -12.37 -11.86
C GLN A 74 -7.45 -10.91 -12.01
N ASP A 75 -8.37 -10.61 -12.92
CA ASP A 75 -8.93 -9.27 -13.08
C ASP A 75 -9.81 -8.90 -11.89
N ILE A 76 -9.42 -7.83 -11.18
CA ILE A 76 -10.13 -7.26 -10.03
C ILE A 76 -10.66 -5.85 -10.28
N THR A 77 -10.57 -5.34 -11.50
CA THR A 77 -10.82 -3.93 -11.87
C THR A 77 -12.16 -3.40 -11.36
N ARG A 78 -13.20 -4.22 -11.42
CA ARG A 78 -14.56 -3.84 -10.99
C ARG A 78 -15.02 -4.60 -9.74
N LEU A 79 -14.09 -5.22 -9.03
CA LEU A 79 -14.42 -5.94 -7.82
C LEU A 79 -14.69 -4.94 -6.68
N ALA A 80 -15.79 -5.11 -5.97
CA ALA A 80 -16.12 -4.26 -4.83
C ALA A 80 -15.11 -4.45 -3.69
N ALA A 81 -14.74 -3.36 -3.00
CA ALA A 81 -13.69 -3.35 -1.97
C ALA A 81 -13.85 -4.44 -0.90
N HIS A 82 -15.09 -4.70 -0.43
CA HIS A 82 -15.35 -5.74 0.57
C HIS A 82 -15.05 -7.18 0.09
N ARG A 83 -14.91 -7.39 -1.22
CA ARG A 83 -14.55 -8.69 -1.81
C ARG A 83 -13.05 -8.88 -1.98
N MET A 84 -12.26 -7.80 -1.90
CA MET A 84 -10.80 -7.84 -2.10
C MET A 84 -10.11 -8.76 -1.09
N VAL A 85 -10.61 -8.79 0.15
CA VAL A 85 -10.06 -9.64 1.21
C VAL A 85 -10.11 -11.14 0.85
N PHE A 86 -11.13 -11.58 0.13
CA PHE A 86 -11.27 -12.97 -0.31
C PHE A 86 -10.39 -13.30 -1.52
N GLN A 87 -9.82 -12.29 -2.17
CA GLN A 87 -8.81 -12.45 -3.22
C GLN A 87 -7.39 -12.40 -2.68
N GLY A 88 -7.24 -12.25 -1.36
CA GLY A 88 -5.93 -12.16 -0.71
C GLY A 88 -5.31 -10.77 -0.75
N LEU A 89 -6.11 -9.72 -0.90
CA LEU A 89 -5.67 -8.32 -0.79
C LEU A 89 -6.21 -7.71 0.50
N ALA A 90 -5.33 -7.13 1.32
CA ALA A 90 -5.71 -6.33 2.48
C ALA A 90 -5.27 -4.88 2.28
N PHE A 91 -6.09 -3.94 2.77
CA PHE A 91 -5.81 -2.51 2.69
C PHE A 91 -5.82 -1.86 4.07
N VAL A 92 -4.80 -1.07 4.35
CA VAL A 92 -4.69 -0.23 5.55
C VAL A 92 -4.75 1.23 5.11
N PRO A 93 -5.87 1.94 5.36
CA PRO A 93 -6.00 3.35 5.03
C PRO A 93 -5.16 4.21 5.99
N GLN A 94 -4.88 5.46 5.59
CA GLN A 94 -4.13 6.43 6.38
C GLN A 94 -4.81 6.77 7.71
N THR A 95 -6.13 6.92 7.70
CA THR A 95 -6.94 7.29 8.86
C THR A 95 -8.04 6.25 9.12
N GLU A 96 -8.65 6.28 10.30
CA GLU A 96 -9.77 5.39 10.68
C GLU A 96 -9.45 3.89 10.51
N ASN A 97 -8.17 3.56 10.69
CA ASN A 97 -7.66 2.21 10.43
C ASN A 97 -7.85 1.25 11.62
N VAL A 98 -8.35 1.71 12.77
CA VAL A 98 -8.69 0.91 13.95
C VAL A 98 -9.99 1.38 14.60
N PHE A 99 -10.68 0.48 15.29
CA PHE A 99 -11.87 0.81 16.08
C PHE A 99 -11.42 1.27 17.48
N VAL A 100 -11.36 2.58 17.70
CA VAL A 100 -10.78 3.20 18.90
C VAL A 100 -11.51 2.84 20.20
N ASN A 101 -12.81 2.54 20.12
CA ASN A 101 -13.66 2.16 21.26
C ASN A 101 -13.58 0.67 21.61
N LEU A 102 -12.95 -0.15 20.77
CA LEU A 102 -12.73 -1.56 21.00
C LEU A 102 -11.32 -1.80 21.55
N SER A 103 -11.15 -2.86 22.33
CA SER A 103 -9.84 -3.34 22.75
C SER A 103 -9.00 -3.82 21.57
N ILE A 104 -7.71 -4.01 21.77
CA ILE A 104 -6.81 -4.62 20.78
C ILE A 104 -7.34 -6.00 20.36
N ALA A 105 -7.74 -6.83 21.34
CA ALA A 105 -8.28 -8.17 21.07
C ALA A 105 -9.53 -8.11 20.21
N GLU A 106 -10.52 -7.29 20.56
CA GLU A 106 -11.76 -7.13 19.80
C GLU A 106 -11.51 -6.61 18.38
N ASN A 107 -10.55 -5.69 18.19
CA ASN A 107 -10.13 -5.23 16.86
C ASN A 107 -9.61 -6.37 15.98
N LEU A 108 -8.82 -7.30 16.55
CA LEU A 108 -8.27 -8.45 15.83
C LEU A 108 -9.34 -9.52 15.60
N GLU A 109 -10.17 -9.80 16.58
CA GLU A 109 -11.28 -10.76 16.49
C GLU A 109 -12.30 -10.37 15.43
N LEU A 110 -12.63 -9.07 15.35
CA LEU A 110 -13.52 -8.56 14.32
C LEU A 110 -12.96 -8.80 12.90
N ALA A 111 -11.65 -8.63 12.71
CA ALA A 111 -11.00 -8.93 11.43
C ALA A 111 -11.07 -10.44 11.08
N ALA A 112 -10.92 -11.32 12.07
CA ALA A 112 -11.08 -12.76 11.88
C ALA A 112 -12.54 -13.14 11.50
N ALA A 113 -13.51 -12.49 12.13
CA ALA A 113 -14.93 -12.72 11.86
C ALA A 113 -15.31 -12.37 10.40
N ILE A 114 -14.73 -11.31 9.81
CA ILE A 114 -14.99 -10.91 8.42
C ILE A 114 -14.66 -12.05 7.44
N VAL A 115 -13.57 -12.76 7.65
CA VAL A 115 -13.14 -13.87 6.78
C VAL A 115 -13.64 -15.24 7.27
N LYS A 116 -14.53 -15.27 8.26
CA LYS A 116 -15.05 -16.50 8.89
C LYS A 116 -13.94 -17.46 9.30
N ALA A 117 -12.82 -16.91 9.76
CA ALA A 117 -11.65 -17.68 10.13
C ALA A 117 -11.71 -18.11 11.61
N ASP A 118 -11.10 -19.24 11.92
CA ASP A 118 -10.90 -19.68 13.29
C ASP A 118 -9.94 -18.71 14.00
N ARG A 119 -10.42 -18.13 15.11
CA ARG A 119 -9.64 -17.19 15.94
C ARG A 119 -8.42 -17.87 16.55
N ASP A 120 -8.57 -19.10 16.98
CA ASP A 120 -7.49 -19.86 17.63
C ASP A 120 -6.38 -20.21 16.63
N GLU A 121 -6.66 -20.23 15.34
CA GLU A 121 -5.68 -20.41 14.28
C GLU A 121 -5.04 -19.08 13.82
N ARG A 122 -5.80 -17.97 13.82
CA ARG A 122 -5.39 -16.68 13.21
C ARG A 122 -4.70 -15.74 14.17
N LEU A 123 -5.14 -15.69 15.43
CA LEU A 123 -4.61 -14.74 16.41
C LEU A 123 -3.18 -15.07 16.89
N PRO A 124 -2.80 -16.32 17.20
CA PRO A 124 -1.47 -16.61 17.74
C PRO A 124 -0.31 -16.15 16.84
N PRO A 125 -0.30 -16.40 15.52
CA PRO A 125 0.79 -15.92 14.65
C PRO A 125 0.91 -14.38 14.64
N VAL A 126 -0.22 -13.68 14.67
CA VAL A 126 -0.24 -12.21 14.70
C VAL A 126 0.27 -11.69 16.04
N TYR A 127 -0.15 -12.27 17.16
CA TYR A 127 0.39 -11.93 18.47
C TYR A 127 1.89 -12.23 18.61
N ALA A 128 2.38 -13.30 18.00
CA ALA A 128 3.81 -13.59 17.96
C ALA A 128 4.59 -12.50 17.19
N MET A 129 4.04 -12.01 16.09
CA MET A 129 4.64 -10.91 15.30
C MET A 129 4.53 -9.55 16.01
N PHE A 130 3.49 -9.33 16.83
CA PHE A 130 3.25 -8.07 17.57
C PHE A 130 3.14 -8.30 19.08
N PRO A 131 4.24 -8.64 19.78
CA PRO A 131 4.21 -9.02 21.20
C PRO A 131 3.72 -7.91 22.12
N ASP A 132 3.92 -6.63 21.75
CA ASP A 132 3.41 -5.49 22.53
C ASP A 132 1.89 -5.43 22.50
N LEU A 133 1.26 -5.74 21.37
CA LEU A 133 -0.19 -5.83 21.25
C LEU A 133 -0.73 -7.03 22.05
N ALA A 134 -0.01 -8.15 22.04
CA ALA A 134 -0.38 -9.33 22.82
C ALA A 134 -0.40 -9.05 24.32
N ARG A 135 0.62 -8.34 24.84
CA ARG A 135 0.69 -7.95 26.26
C ARG A 135 -0.41 -7.00 26.69
N GLN A 136 -0.86 -6.14 25.77
CA GLN A 136 -1.85 -5.09 26.03
C GLN A 136 -3.22 -5.40 25.42
N ARG A 137 -3.53 -6.69 25.15
CA ARG A 137 -4.70 -7.09 24.37
C ARG A 137 -6.05 -6.57 24.87
N SER A 138 -6.17 -6.30 26.19
CA SER A 138 -7.40 -5.77 26.80
C SER A 138 -7.48 -4.24 26.78
N LEU A 139 -6.42 -3.52 26.34
CA LEU A 139 -6.38 -2.08 26.29
C LEU A 139 -7.26 -1.56 25.15
N PRO A 140 -8.14 -0.56 25.36
CA PRO A 140 -8.85 0.13 24.29
C PRO A 140 -7.88 0.74 23.27
N ALA A 141 -8.14 0.56 21.97
CA ALA A 141 -7.26 1.03 20.92
C ALA A 141 -7.10 2.56 20.89
N GLY A 142 -8.07 3.30 21.43
CA GLY A 142 -8.01 4.76 21.60
C GLY A 142 -6.90 5.24 22.54
N GLN A 143 -6.44 4.38 23.47
CA GLN A 143 -5.36 4.69 24.40
C GLN A 143 -3.96 4.41 23.84
N LEU A 144 -3.87 3.80 22.66
CA LEU A 144 -2.61 3.51 22.00
C LEU A 144 -1.95 4.78 21.46
N SER A 145 -0.61 4.82 21.48
CA SER A 145 0.15 5.81 20.72
C SER A 145 -0.08 5.68 19.21
N GLY A 146 0.26 6.71 18.43
CA GLY A 146 0.13 6.67 16.97
C GLY A 146 0.83 5.46 16.34
N GLY A 147 2.06 5.17 16.76
CA GLY A 147 2.81 4.00 16.26
C GLY A 147 2.17 2.67 16.66
N GLN A 148 1.66 2.55 17.91
CA GLN A 148 0.94 1.34 18.33
C GLN A 148 -0.38 1.15 17.58
N ARG A 149 -1.11 2.25 17.30
CA ARG A 149 -2.32 2.18 16.47
C ARG A 149 -1.99 1.71 15.05
N GLN A 150 -0.88 2.21 14.47
CA GLN A 150 -0.44 1.75 13.16
C GLN A 150 -0.07 0.26 13.17
N MET A 151 0.62 -0.22 14.21
CA MET A 151 0.91 -1.65 14.38
C MET A 151 -0.37 -2.47 14.49
N LEU A 152 -1.37 -2.00 15.24
CA LEU A 152 -2.67 -2.66 15.33
C LEU A 152 -3.40 -2.71 13.98
N ALA A 153 -3.34 -1.62 13.19
CA ALA A 153 -3.94 -1.60 11.86
C ALA A 153 -3.29 -2.63 10.91
N VAL A 154 -1.95 -2.74 10.93
CA VAL A 154 -1.22 -3.76 10.17
C VAL A 154 -1.57 -5.17 10.68
N ALA A 155 -1.58 -5.37 12.01
CA ALA A 155 -1.95 -6.64 12.62
C ALA A 155 -3.35 -7.11 12.21
N ARG A 156 -4.34 -6.20 12.20
CA ARG A 156 -5.71 -6.47 11.73
C ARG A 156 -5.73 -6.94 10.27
N ALA A 157 -4.96 -6.27 9.40
CA ALA A 157 -4.86 -6.67 8.00
C ALA A 157 -4.27 -8.08 7.86
N LEU A 158 -3.25 -8.43 8.64
CA LEU A 158 -2.58 -9.73 8.60
C LEU A 158 -3.45 -10.90 9.11
N ILE A 159 -4.45 -10.65 9.96
CA ILE A 159 -5.43 -11.68 10.37
C ILE A 159 -6.08 -12.34 9.15
N THR A 160 -6.28 -11.59 8.06
CA THR A 160 -6.90 -12.11 6.84
C THR A 160 -5.95 -13.00 6.02
N ARG A 161 -4.67 -13.12 6.40
CA ARG A 161 -3.58 -13.81 5.65
C ARG A 161 -3.49 -13.31 4.21
N PRO A 162 -3.27 -12.02 3.99
CA PRO A 162 -3.21 -11.47 2.66
C PRO A 162 -1.96 -11.95 1.92
N ARG A 163 -2.06 -12.07 0.59
CA ARG A 163 -0.92 -12.24 -0.31
C ARG A 163 -0.32 -10.89 -0.72
N LEU A 164 -1.17 -9.84 -0.76
CA LEU A 164 -0.79 -8.45 -1.01
C LEU A 164 -1.36 -7.55 0.09
N LEU A 165 -0.48 -6.82 0.77
CA LEU A 165 -0.81 -5.78 1.74
C LEU A 165 -0.60 -4.40 1.10
N VAL A 166 -1.64 -3.60 1.03
CA VAL A 166 -1.61 -2.22 0.52
C VAL A 166 -1.75 -1.27 1.70
N LEU A 167 -0.83 -0.28 1.81
CA LEU A 167 -0.85 0.71 2.89
C LEU A 167 -0.83 2.13 2.30
N ASP A 168 -1.68 3.00 2.83
CA ASP A 168 -1.75 4.41 2.45
C ASP A 168 -1.13 5.26 3.57
N GLU A 169 0.08 5.79 3.34
CA GLU A 169 0.87 6.65 4.22
C GLU A 169 1.02 6.11 5.68
N PRO A 170 1.54 4.88 5.87
CA PRO A 170 1.62 4.26 7.19
C PRO A 170 2.54 5.00 8.17
N SER A 171 3.41 5.90 7.70
CA SER A 171 4.31 6.69 8.54
C SER A 171 3.79 8.10 8.87
N ALA A 172 2.63 8.51 8.33
CA ALA A 172 2.13 9.87 8.49
C ALA A 172 1.91 10.25 9.96
N GLY A 173 2.44 11.41 10.35
CA GLY A 173 2.31 11.94 11.71
C GLY A 173 3.12 11.21 12.78
N LEU A 174 3.98 10.27 12.41
CA LEU A 174 4.84 9.54 13.35
C LEU A 174 6.20 10.23 13.52
N SER A 175 6.79 10.09 14.71
CA SER A 175 8.17 10.50 14.93
C SER A 175 9.14 9.60 14.13
N PRO A 176 10.36 10.06 13.80
CA PRO A 176 11.33 9.28 13.03
C PRO A 176 11.63 7.90 13.63
N LYS A 177 11.68 7.80 14.97
CA LYS A 177 11.86 6.55 15.69
C LYS A 177 10.70 5.57 15.43
N LEU A 178 9.47 6.05 15.46
CA LEU A 178 8.27 5.24 15.23
C LEU A 178 8.15 4.83 13.76
N VAL A 179 8.54 5.69 12.81
CA VAL A 179 8.64 5.35 11.39
C VAL A 179 9.58 4.15 11.21
N GLY A 180 10.77 4.19 11.83
CA GLY A 180 11.70 3.06 11.80
C GLY A 180 11.07 1.76 12.27
N LEU A 181 10.39 1.78 13.42
CA LEU A 181 9.71 0.59 13.97
C LEU A 181 8.59 0.06 13.05
N VAL A 182 7.78 0.94 12.44
CA VAL A 182 6.76 0.53 11.47
C VAL A 182 7.41 -0.13 10.26
N PHE A 183 8.47 0.45 9.73
CA PHE A 183 9.15 -0.07 8.54
C PHE A 183 9.89 -1.37 8.81
N ASP A 184 10.50 -1.52 9.97
CA ASP A 184 11.08 -2.80 10.39
C ASP A 184 10.02 -3.90 10.44
N LYS A 185 8.82 -3.56 10.96
CA LYS A 185 7.69 -4.49 10.96
C LYS A 185 7.20 -4.84 9.56
N LEU A 186 7.21 -3.91 8.61
CA LEU A 186 6.87 -4.21 7.21
C LEU A 186 7.92 -5.12 6.54
N ARG A 187 9.22 -5.02 6.92
CA ARG A 187 10.25 -5.99 6.48
C ARG A 187 9.96 -7.40 7.01
N GLU A 188 9.54 -7.52 8.28
CA GLU A 188 9.15 -8.82 8.85
C GLU A 188 7.92 -9.38 8.13
N VAL A 189 6.91 -8.55 7.83
CA VAL A 189 5.72 -8.94 7.05
C VAL A 189 6.13 -9.44 5.67
N ARG A 190 7.00 -8.74 4.96
CA ARG A 190 7.54 -9.19 3.66
C ARG A 190 8.29 -10.52 3.81
N ALA A 191 9.13 -10.66 4.84
CA ALA A 191 9.88 -11.89 5.11
C ALA A 191 8.98 -13.10 5.39
N SER A 192 7.74 -12.88 5.85
CA SER A 192 6.71 -13.94 5.99
C SER A 192 6.03 -14.33 4.66
N GLY A 193 6.46 -13.75 3.52
CA GLY A 193 5.95 -14.07 2.19
C GLY A 193 4.85 -13.15 1.66
N VAL A 194 4.50 -12.09 2.41
CA VAL A 194 3.49 -11.10 1.98
C VAL A 194 4.13 -10.06 1.06
N THR A 195 3.52 -9.80 -0.08
CA THR A 195 3.88 -8.67 -0.96
C THR A 195 3.37 -7.37 -0.35
N VAL A 196 4.13 -6.29 -0.45
CA VAL A 196 3.75 -5.00 0.14
C VAL A 196 3.75 -3.89 -0.92
N LEU A 197 2.65 -3.16 -1.01
CA LEU A 197 2.54 -1.92 -1.78
C LEU A 197 2.22 -0.79 -0.81
N LEU A 198 3.07 0.24 -0.74
CA LEU A 198 2.81 1.37 0.16
C LEU A 198 2.89 2.70 -0.57
N VAL A 199 2.00 3.61 -0.21
CA VAL A 199 2.11 5.04 -0.54
C VAL A 199 2.88 5.72 0.57
N GLU A 200 3.83 6.59 0.23
CA GLU A 200 4.60 7.35 1.22
C GLU A 200 4.93 8.77 0.74
N GLN A 201 5.05 9.68 1.71
CA GLN A 201 5.53 11.05 1.49
C GLN A 201 7.01 11.19 1.87
N ASN A 202 7.49 10.43 2.84
CA ASN A 202 8.89 10.42 3.23
C ASN A 202 9.71 9.60 2.25
N VAL A 203 10.17 10.26 1.18
CA VAL A 203 10.92 9.64 0.07
C VAL A 203 12.11 8.84 0.56
N LYS A 204 12.95 9.45 1.41
CA LYS A 204 14.18 8.80 1.88
C LYS A 204 13.89 7.52 2.68
N ALA A 205 12.92 7.59 3.57
CA ALA A 205 12.55 6.44 4.39
C ALA A 205 11.88 5.34 3.55
N ALA A 206 11.01 5.71 2.59
CA ALA A 206 10.36 4.77 1.69
C ALA A 206 11.37 4.05 0.77
N LEU A 207 12.32 4.80 0.17
CA LEU A 207 13.36 4.20 -0.67
C LEU A 207 14.33 3.31 0.11
N ALA A 208 14.54 3.58 1.40
CA ALA A 208 15.33 2.69 2.27
C ALA A 208 14.60 1.38 2.65
N LEU A 209 13.27 1.34 2.49
CA LEU A 209 12.45 0.16 2.75
C LEU A 209 12.17 -0.65 1.48
N ALA A 210 11.86 0.02 0.38
CA ALA A 210 11.32 -0.59 -0.83
C ALA A 210 12.42 -1.23 -1.70
N ASP A 211 12.06 -2.28 -2.43
CA ASP A 211 12.88 -2.88 -3.49
C ASP A 211 12.82 -2.02 -4.75
N ARG A 212 11.63 -1.52 -5.09
CA ARG A 212 11.35 -0.63 -6.24
C ARG A 212 10.40 0.48 -5.83
N ALA A 213 10.42 1.59 -6.57
CA ALA A 213 9.45 2.65 -6.35
C ALA A 213 8.94 3.25 -7.66
N ALA A 214 7.67 3.66 -7.63
CA ALA A 214 7.01 4.43 -8.67
C ALA A 214 6.87 5.89 -8.20
N VAL A 215 7.19 6.84 -9.06
CA VAL A 215 6.99 8.26 -8.80
C VAL A 215 5.79 8.75 -9.60
N LEU A 216 4.74 9.13 -8.90
CA LEU A 216 3.50 9.64 -9.48
C LEU A 216 3.53 11.18 -9.50
N VAL A 217 3.18 11.78 -10.64
CA VAL A 217 3.01 13.22 -10.80
C VAL A 217 1.79 13.48 -11.67
N GLU A 218 0.85 14.30 -11.19
CA GLU A 218 -0.38 14.66 -11.91
C GLU A 218 -1.19 13.45 -12.41
N GLY A 219 -1.27 12.41 -11.58
CA GLY A 219 -2.01 11.18 -11.87
C GLY A 219 -1.32 10.22 -12.82
N ARG A 220 -0.07 10.48 -13.22
CA ARG A 220 0.73 9.65 -14.14
C ARG A 220 1.98 9.14 -13.46
N GLU A 221 2.33 7.89 -13.70
CA GLU A 221 3.67 7.38 -13.36
C GLU A 221 4.70 8.03 -14.28
N ARG A 222 5.74 8.63 -13.69
CA ARG A 222 6.84 9.30 -14.39
C ARG A 222 8.16 8.54 -14.32
N LEU A 223 8.34 7.79 -13.24
CA LEU A 223 9.51 6.95 -13.01
C LEU A 223 9.05 5.66 -12.32
N PHE A 224 9.63 4.52 -12.70
CA PHE A 224 9.48 3.27 -12.00
C PHE A 224 10.79 2.47 -12.11
N ALA A 225 11.53 2.37 -11.02
CA ALA A 225 12.86 1.80 -11.00
C ALA A 225 13.21 1.16 -9.65
N PRO A 226 14.31 0.42 -9.54
CA PRO A 226 14.89 0.00 -8.27
C PRO A 226 15.08 1.19 -7.32
N ALA A 227 14.73 1.02 -6.04
CA ALA A 227 14.76 2.11 -5.07
C ALA A 227 16.17 2.70 -4.90
N ALA A 228 17.22 1.86 -4.99
CA ALA A 228 18.61 2.30 -4.93
C ALA A 228 19.01 3.24 -6.09
N GLU A 229 18.47 3.02 -7.30
CA GLU A 229 18.72 3.89 -8.45
C GLU A 229 18.01 5.23 -8.29
N LEU A 230 16.74 5.21 -7.81
CA LEU A 230 15.97 6.43 -7.59
C LEU A 230 16.56 7.32 -6.49
N LEU A 231 17.22 6.74 -5.50
CA LEU A 231 17.88 7.52 -4.43
C LEU A 231 19.01 8.42 -4.97
N ALA A 232 19.67 7.99 -6.05
CA ALA A 232 20.75 8.74 -6.72
C ALA A 232 20.27 9.56 -7.93
N ASP A 233 18.98 9.51 -8.28
CA ASP A 233 18.43 10.12 -9.49
C ASP A 233 18.06 11.60 -9.26
N GLU A 234 18.78 12.52 -9.91
CA GLU A 234 18.49 13.95 -9.84
C GLU A 234 17.08 14.32 -10.34
N ARG A 235 16.49 13.50 -11.24
CA ARG A 235 15.13 13.71 -11.74
C ARG A 235 14.10 13.59 -10.62
N LEU A 236 14.36 12.78 -9.60
CA LEU A 236 13.47 12.65 -8.46
C LEU A 236 13.28 14.00 -7.75
N ALA A 237 14.37 14.70 -7.46
CA ALA A 237 14.32 16.02 -6.85
C ALA A 237 13.57 17.06 -7.74
N ALA A 238 13.82 17.03 -9.05
CA ALA A 238 13.15 17.91 -10.01
C ALA A 238 11.63 17.69 -10.05
N LEU A 239 11.17 16.43 -10.00
CA LEU A 239 9.74 16.08 -9.97
C LEU A 239 9.04 16.57 -8.70
N TYR A 240 9.72 16.55 -7.56
CA TYR A 240 9.17 17.05 -6.29
C TYR A 240 9.14 18.58 -6.21
N LEU A 241 10.07 19.28 -6.88
CA LEU A 241 10.16 20.74 -6.91
C LEU A 241 9.29 21.38 -8.01
N GLY A 242 8.56 20.58 -8.79
CA GLY A 242 7.75 21.07 -9.91
C GLY A 242 8.57 21.67 -11.04
N ARG A 243 9.90 21.45 -11.08
CA ARG A 243 10.77 21.87 -12.18
C ARG A 243 10.65 20.87 -13.31
N HIS A 244 9.84 21.18 -14.31
CA HIS A 244 9.88 20.46 -15.58
C HIS A 244 11.27 20.66 -16.20
N THR A 245 12.10 19.64 -16.20
CA THR A 245 13.28 19.57 -17.07
C THR A 245 12.78 19.34 -18.50
N GLY A 246 12.16 20.35 -19.07
CA GLY A 246 11.82 20.44 -20.49
C GLY A 246 13.09 20.59 -21.27
N ARG A 247 13.68 19.50 -21.71
CA ARG A 247 14.58 19.51 -22.85
C ARG A 247 13.72 19.83 -24.09
N GLN A 248 13.60 21.10 -24.45
CA GLN A 248 13.17 21.46 -25.79
C GLN A 248 14.18 20.85 -26.78
N PRO A 249 13.73 20.15 -27.83
CA PRO A 249 14.64 19.85 -28.94
C PRO A 249 15.02 21.17 -29.56
N SER A 250 16.33 21.47 -29.55
CA SER A 250 16.91 22.61 -30.29
C SER A 250 16.50 22.48 -31.73
N GLY A 251 15.59 23.37 -32.17
CA GLY A 251 15.26 23.56 -33.55
C GLY A 251 16.53 23.99 -34.30
N ALA A 252 16.97 23.18 -35.25
CA ALA A 252 17.91 23.59 -36.25
C ALA A 252 17.22 24.64 -37.14
N VAL A 253 17.76 25.86 -37.09
CA VAL A 253 17.57 26.89 -38.11
C VAL A 253 18.41 26.47 -39.32
N HIS A 254 17.76 26.27 -40.41
CA HIS A 254 18.22 26.75 -41.74
C HIS A 254 17.04 26.72 -42.70
#